data_476012dd1b26dc63684226785fafc4f1
#
_entry.id   476012dd1b26dc63684226785fafc4f1
#
_cell.length_a   1.000
_cell.length_b   1.000
_cell.length_c   1.000
_cell.angle_alpha   90.00
_cell.angle_beta   90.00
_cell.angle_gamma   90.00
#
_symmetry.space_group_name_H-M   'P 1'
#
loop_
_entity.id
_entity.type
_entity.pdbx_description
1 polymer ?
#
loop_
_entity_poly.entity_id
_entity_poly.type
_entity_poly.pdbx_seq_one_letter_code
_entity_poly.pdbx_strand_id
1 'polypeptide(L)'
;MNTLAIVLIAAVCLAAAYLLYGRWLANKWGIDPAAKTPAQAHEDGQDYVPTKGFTVFCHQFSSIAGAGPVTGAIQAAAFGWLPVLLWVLLGGIFFGAVTDFGALYASVKNDGKSIGLLIEKYIGKLGRKLFLLFCWLFTLLVIAAFADMVAGTFNAFTTVDGQVQLSEAARPNGAAGTISLLFILFAMVFGVLQKKFNLSGWKATVVGLVCTVAALAIGMALPITAGKDTWTYITFVYIFFAAVLPIWLLKQPRDMMTTYMFIGMIVGAVLGLLVAHPTMNLPVYTGFTNEKLGNMFPILFVTVACGAISGFHSLVSSDTSSKTIANEKDMLKVGYGAMVLESLLAVVALCVAGAAASADGTPAAGTPFQVFSNGVAGFLEMFGIPLYVAQCFMTMCVSALALTSLDAVARIGRMSFQELFSVDDMASAPVWRKVLCNKYFSTVLTLLCGFVLTRIGYANIWPLFGSANQLLSALVLVTLCVFLKVTGRSNKMLFPPLVIMLCVTGTALVQRTIALAKAYASGSATFLVEGLQLIIAILLIVLGLTIVINSLRSYFAASRNSEKAA
;
A
#
# COMPACT_ATOMS: atom_id res chain seq x y z
N MET A 1 5.54 21.95 -20.36
CA MET A 1 6.37 20.75 -20.68
C MET A 1 5.45 19.63 -21.10
N ASN A 2 5.84 18.76 -22.04
CA ASN A 2 5.00 17.64 -22.47
C ASN A 2 4.96 16.57 -21.37
N THR A 3 3.78 16.10 -20.98
CA THR A 3 3.59 15.07 -19.94
C THR A 3 4.26 13.74 -20.31
N LEU A 4 4.24 13.39 -21.61
CA LEU A 4 4.93 12.19 -22.10
C LEU A 4 6.44 12.24 -21.81
N ALA A 5 7.08 13.39 -22.01
CA ALA A 5 8.51 13.53 -21.73
C ALA A 5 8.81 13.28 -20.23
N ILE A 6 7.94 13.75 -19.34
CA ILE A 6 8.07 13.50 -17.88
C ILE A 6 7.99 12.00 -17.60
N VAL A 7 6.99 11.31 -18.14
CA VAL A 7 6.81 9.86 -17.92
C VAL A 7 7.99 9.07 -18.48
N LEU A 8 8.47 9.39 -19.68
CA LEU A 8 9.59 8.67 -20.30
C LEU A 8 10.90 8.88 -19.52
N ILE A 9 11.20 10.12 -19.11
CA ILE A 9 12.37 10.40 -18.26
C ILE A 9 12.27 9.64 -16.96
N ALA A 10 11.11 9.67 -16.30
CA ALA A 10 10.89 8.93 -15.05
C ALA A 10 11.04 7.42 -15.25
N ALA A 11 10.46 6.85 -16.31
CA ALA A 11 10.59 5.43 -16.62
C ALA A 11 12.05 5.01 -16.85
N VAL A 12 12.84 5.82 -17.58
CA VAL A 12 14.26 5.57 -17.79
C VAL A 12 15.03 5.65 -16.47
N CYS A 13 14.79 6.67 -15.64
CA CYS A 13 15.41 6.80 -14.31
C CYS A 13 15.11 5.61 -13.41
N LEU A 14 13.84 5.19 -13.36
CA LEU A 14 13.39 4.05 -12.54
C LEU A 14 13.96 2.72 -13.05
N ALA A 15 13.99 2.51 -14.37
CA ALA A 15 14.62 1.33 -14.97
C ALA A 15 16.13 1.29 -14.72
N ALA A 16 16.83 2.41 -14.87
CA ALA A 16 18.24 2.53 -14.55
C ALA A 16 18.51 2.24 -13.06
N ALA A 17 17.67 2.76 -12.17
CA ALA A 17 17.77 2.49 -10.75
C ALA A 17 17.62 1.00 -10.43
N TYR A 18 16.65 0.31 -11.04
CA TYR A 18 16.49 -1.14 -10.87
C TYR A 18 17.71 -1.92 -11.38
N LEU A 19 18.20 -1.59 -12.59
CA LEU A 19 19.28 -2.32 -13.25
C LEU A 19 20.65 -2.05 -12.63
N LEU A 20 20.90 -0.84 -12.11
CA LEU A 20 22.20 -0.45 -11.56
C LEU A 20 22.19 -0.52 -10.04
N TYR A 21 21.39 0.33 -9.39
CA TYR A 21 21.41 0.46 -7.93
C TYR A 21 20.77 -0.75 -7.23
N GLY A 22 19.62 -1.25 -7.72
CA GLY A 22 18.97 -2.42 -7.16
C GLY A 22 19.83 -3.68 -7.26
N ARG A 23 20.46 -3.93 -8.41
CA ARG A 23 21.40 -5.06 -8.58
C ARG A 23 22.65 -4.90 -7.73
N TRP A 24 23.21 -3.70 -7.64
CA TRP A 24 24.33 -3.42 -6.75
C TRP A 24 23.98 -3.72 -5.29
N LEU A 25 22.78 -3.32 -4.84
CA LEU A 25 22.30 -3.57 -3.49
C LEU A 25 22.11 -5.07 -3.22
N ALA A 26 21.52 -5.80 -4.16
CA ALA A 26 21.33 -7.24 -4.09
C ALA A 26 22.66 -8.00 -3.95
N ASN A 27 23.64 -7.63 -4.77
CA ASN A 27 24.98 -8.20 -4.71
C ASN A 27 25.68 -7.87 -3.38
N LYS A 28 25.53 -6.62 -2.90
CA LYS A 28 26.16 -6.19 -1.66
C LYS A 28 25.60 -6.88 -0.41
N TRP A 29 24.34 -7.23 -0.41
CA TRP A 29 23.69 -7.94 0.71
C TRP A 29 23.83 -9.47 0.59
N GLY A 30 24.25 -9.98 -0.55
CA GLY A 30 24.54 -11.41 -0.75
C GLY A 30 23.28 -12.26 -0.86
N ILE A 31 22.55 -12.11 -1.97
CA ILE A 31 21.50 -13.05 -2.37
C ILE A 31 22.12 -14.37 -2.78
N ASP A 32 21.61 -15.47 -2.25
CA ASP A 32 22.05 -16.83 -2.57
C ASP A 32 20.94 -17.64 -3.25
N PRO A 33 20.97 -17.79 -4.58
CA PRO A 33 19.98 -18.57 -5.30
C PRO A 33 19.92 -20.06 -4.95
N ALA A 34 20.96 -20.60 -4.30
CA ALA A 34 21.03 -22.00 -3.87
C ALA A 34 20.43 -22.21 -2.47
N ALA A 35 20.24 -21.13 -1.69
CA ALA A 35 19.68 -21.23 -0.36
C ALA A 35 18.21 -21.64 -0.38
N LYS A 36 17.80 -22.53 0.54
CA LYS A 36 16.40 -22.83 0.79
C LYS A 36 15.70 -21.61 1.37
N THR A 37 14.57 -21.22 0.76
CA THR A 37 13.74 -20.15 1.27
C THR A 37 12.83 -20.63 2.39
N PRO A 38 12.32 -19.71 3.25
CA PRO A 38 11.33 -20.06 4.28
C PRO A 38 10.09 -20.75 3.72
N ALA A 39 9.64 -20.34 2.53
CA ALA A 39 8.52 -20.97 1.84
C ALA A 39 8.71 -22.48 1.65
N GLN A 40 9.94 -22.90 1.33
CA GLN A 40 10.27 -24.32 1.13
C GLN A 40 10.61 -25.04 2.44
N ALA A 41 11.14 -24.32 3.44
CA ALA A 41 11.57 -24.92 4.71
C ALA A 41 10.40 -25.17 5.66
N HIS A 42 9.37 -24.33 5.62
CA HIS A 42 8.23 -24.31 6.54
C HIS A 42 6.89 -24.43 5.82
N GLU A 43 6.85 -25.12 4.66
CA GLU A 43 5.64 -25.27 3.86
C GLU A 43 4.48 -25.82 4.70
N ASP A 44 3.40 -25.05 4.84
CA ASP A 44 2.19 -25.41 5.60
C ASP A 44 0.91 -25.39 4.73
N GLY A 45 1.02 -25.00 3.47
CA GLY A 45 -0.09 -24.87 2.53
C GLY A 45 -1.09 -23.76 2.87
N GLN A 46 -0.79 -22.90 3.84
CA GLN A 46 -1.64 -21.76 4.23
C GLN A 46 -0.94 -20.43 4.05
N ASP A 47 0.09 -20.15 4.84
CA ASP A 47 0.88 -18.92 4.82
C ASP A 47 2.25 -19.16 4.16
N TYR A 48 2.86 -20.32 4.37
CA TYR A 48 4.11 -20.74 3.72
C TYR A 48 3.80 -21.63 2.53
N VAL A 49 3.82 -21.04 1.33
CA VAL A 49 3.49 -21.71 0.07
C VAL A 49 4.54 -21.38 -0.98
N PRO A 50 5.45 -22.31 -1.35
CA PRO A 50 6.48 -22.06 -2.36
C PRO A 50 5.83 -21.68 -3.70
N THR A 51 6.03 -20.43 -4.12
CA THR A 51 5.35 -19.86 -5.28
C THR A 51 6.37 -19.29 -6.27
N LYS A 52 6.07 -19.38 -7.57
CA LYS A 52 6.91 -18.83 -8.64
C LYS A 52 7.05 -17.32 -8.51
N GLY A 53 8.26 -16.80 -8.75
CA GLY A 53 8.59 -15.40 -8.53
C GLY A 53 7.70 -14.38 -9.26
N PHE A 54 7.11 -14.72 -10.42
CA PHE A 54 6.14 -13.83 -11.09
C PHE A 54 4.82 -13.71 -10.29
N THR A 55 4.30 -14.81 -9.76
CA THR A 55 3.08 -14.78 -8.93
C THR A 55 3.32 -14.02 -7.63
N VAL A 56 4.50 -14.19 -7.01
CA VAL A 56 4.87 -13.40 -5.82
C VAL A 56 5.02 -11.92 -6.15
N PHE A 57 5.59 -11.59 -7.32
CA PHE A 57 5.64 -10.21 -7.81
C PHE A 57 4.23 -9.61 -7.99
N CYS A 58 3.32 -10.34 -8.62
CA CYS A 58 1.93 -9.90 -8.76
C CYS A 58 1.27 -9.66 -7.39
N HIS A 59 1.48 -10.58 -6.44
CA HIS A 59 1.00 -10.42 -5.07
C HIS A 59 1.60 -9.20 -4.37
N GLN A 60 2.92 -9.01 -4.45
CA GLN A 60 3.59 -7.84 -3.88
C GLN A 60 3.06 -6.56 -4.52
N PHE A 61 3.14 -6.46 -5.86
CA PHE A 61 2.77 -5.26 -6.60
C PHE A 61 1.29 -4.88 -6.38
N SER A 62 0.35 -5.81 -6.54
CA SER A 62 -1.07 -5.50 -6.35
C SER A 62 -1.43 -5.14 -4.90
N SER A 63 -0.68 -5.67 -3.93
CA SER A 63 -0.90 -5.35 -2.51
C SER A 63 -0.35 -3.98 -2.11
N ILE A 64 0.82 -3.58 -2.65
CA ILE A 64 1.44 -2.29 -2.35
C ILE A 64 0.87 -1.16 -3.22
N ALA A 65 0.58 -1.41 -4.51
CA ALA A 65 -0.03 -0.44 -5.42
C ALA A 65 -1.48 -0.14 -4.96
N GLY A 66 -1.58 0.59 -3.87
CA GLY A 66 -2.84 1.00 -3.26
C GLY A 66 -3.38 2.32 -3.78
N ALA A 67 -4.26 2.92 -3.02
CA ALA A 67 -4.80 4.25 -3.32
C ALA A 67 -3.72 5.36 -3.26
N GLY A 68 -2.66 5.14 -2.49
CA GLY A 68 -1.65 6.15 -2.17
C GLY A 68 -0.90 6.76 -3.34
N PRO A 69 -0.35 5.98 -4.30
CA PRO A 69 0.38 6.54 -5.43
C PRO A 69 -0.47 7.47 -6.30
N VAL A 70 -1.74 7.15 -6.50
CA VAL A 70 -2.66 8.01 -7.28
C VAL A 70 -3.12 9.19 -6.45
N THR A 71 -3.70 8.94 -5.28
CA THR A 71 -4.28 9.99 -4.42
C THR A 71 -3.20 10.95 -3.93
N GLY A 72 -2.08 10.43 -3.46
CA GLY A 72 -1.00 11.23 -2.90
C GLY A 72 -0.34 12.14 -3.93
N ALA A 73 -0.01 11.62 -5.11
CA ALA A 73 0.62 12.41 -6.17
C ALA A 73 -0.29 13.55 -6.66
N ILE A 74 -1.59 13.27 -6.85
CA ILE A 74 -2.56 14.28 -7.30
C ILE A 74 -2.82 15.34 -6.23
N GLN A 75 -2.98 14.97 -4.96
CA GLN A 75 -3.17 15.94 -3.88
C GLN A 75 -1.92 16.81 -3.66
N ALA A 76 -0.73 16.21 -3.65
CA ALA A 76 0.51 16.93 -3.44
C ALA A 76 0.88 17.87 -4.61
N ALA A 77 0.28 17.67 -5.79
CA ALA A 77 0.45 18.56 -6.94
C ALA A 77 -0.02 20.01 -6.66
N ALA A 78 -0.73 20.24 -5.57
CA ALA A 78 -1.02 21.59 -5.05
C ALA A 78 0.25 22.40 -4.69
N PHE A 79 1.41 21.74 -4.47
CA PHE A 79 2.72 22.40 -4.33
C PHE A 79 3.48 22.56 -5.66
N GLY A 80 2.88 22.17 -6.75
CA GLY A 80 3.47 22.09 -8.07
C GLY A 80 3.93 20.68 -8.44
N TRP A 81 3.97 20.38 -9.76
CA TRP A 81 4.29 19.02 -10.22
C TRP A 81 5.76 18.63 -10.03
N LEU A 82 6.70 19.59 -10.07
CA LEU A 82 8.13 19.28 -9.99
C LEU A 82 8.57 18.78 -8.59
N PRO A 83 8.18 19.40 -7.46
CA PRO A 83 8.49 18.85 -6.14
C PRO A 83 7.92 17.44 -5.94
N VAL A 84 6.72 17.18 -6.43
CA VAL A 84 6.09 15.84 -6.35
C VAL A 84 6.89 14.82 -7.17
N LEU A 85 7.23 15.15 -8.42
CA LEU A 85 8.02 14.28 -9.29
C LEU A 85 9.38 13.93 -8.66
N LEU A 86 10.08 14.93 -8.12
CA LEU A 86 11.38 14.73 -7.48
C LEU A 86 11.24 13.81 -6.26
N TRP A 87 10.23 14.04 -5.42
CA TRP A 87 10.02 13.19 -4.25
C TRP A 87 9.63 11.77 -4.61
N VAL A 88 8.76 11.56 -5.61
CA VAL A 88 8.41 10.21 -6.11
C VAL A 88 9.64 9.47 -6.64
N LEU A 89 10.50 10.12 -7.43
CA LEU A 89 11.68 9.49 -8.01
C LEU A 89 12.75 9.21 -6.95
N LEU A 90 13.16 10.22 -6.18
CA LEU A 90 14.22 10.06 -5.18
C LEU A 90 13.75 9.15 -4.03
N GLY A 91 12.53 9.36 -3.55
CA GLY A 91 11.91 8.55 -2.51
C GLY A 91 11.72 7.10 -2.97
N GLY A 92 11.14 6.89 -4.14
CA GLY A 92 10.91 5.56 -4.69
C GLY A 92 12.19 4.76 -4.89
N ILE A 93 13.24 5.38 -5.42
CA ILE A 93 14.52 4.70 -5.73
C ILE A 93 15.34 4.42 -4.47
N PHE A 94 15.58 5.45 -3.64
CA PHE A 94 16.57 5.37 -2.55
C PHE A 94 15.96 5.08 -1.18
N PHE A 95 14.65 5.24 -1.03
CA PHE A 95 13.94 5.02 0.23
C PHE A 95 13.00 3.82 0.12
N GLY A 96 11.93 3.91 -0.66
CA GLY A 96 10.89 2.90 -0.73
C GLY A 96 11.39 1.55 -1.22
N ALA A 97 11.99 1.51 -2.41
CA ALA A 97 12.48 0.25 -2.99
C ALA A 97 13.59 -0.41 -2.15
N VAL A 98 14.43 0.39 -1.49
CA VAL A 98 15.45 -0.12 -0.56
C VAL A 98 14.83 -0.71 0.69
N THR A 99 13.79 -0.05 1.23
CA THR A 99 13.08 -0.50 2.43
C THR A 99 12.29 -1.78 2.16
N ASP A 100 11.59 -1.85 1.04
CA ASP A 100 10.77 -3.02 0.66
C ASP A 100 11.64 -4.24 0.37
N PHE A 101 12.71 -4.06 -0.41
CA PHE A 101 13.68 -5.11 -0.66
C PHE A 101 14.41 -5.52 0.63
N GLY A 102 14.76 -4.56 1.48
CA GLY A 102 15.41 -4.81 2.77
C GLY A 102 14.54 -5.61 3.73
N ALA A 103 13.25 -5.27 3.82
CA ALA A 103 12.28 -5.98 4.66
C ALA A 103 12.07 -7.42 4.17
N LEU A 104 11.92 -7.62 2.85
CA LEU A 104 11.84 -8.95 2.23
C LEU A 104 13.11 -9.76 2.51
N TYR A 105 14.27 -9.16 2.27
CA TYR A 105 15.57 -9.78 2.49
C TYR A 105 15.79 -10.19 3.96
N ALA A 106 15.52 -9.27 4.89
CA ALA A 106 15.66 -9.53 6.32
C ALA A 106 14.72 -10.66 6.79
N SER A 107 13.50 -10.68 6.32
CA SER A 107 12.53 -11.72 6.64
C SER A 107 12.93 -13.08 6.07
N VAL A 108 13.30 -13.16 4.79
CA VAL A 108 13.77 -14.42 4.15
C VAL A 108 15.00 -14.97 4.85
N LYS A 109 15.97 -14.13 5.24
CA LYS A 109 17.17 -14.55 5.98
C LYS A 109 16.90 -14.88 7.46
N ASN A 110 15.67 -14.74 7.94
CA ASN A 110 15.25 -15.07 9.31
C ASN A 110 13.96 -15.91 9.31
N ASP A 111 13.90 -16.95 8.49
CA ASP A 111 12.84 -17.97 8.48
C ASP A 111 11.44 -17.42 8.15
N GLY A 112 11.35 -16.34 7.37
CA GLY A 112 10.07 -15.71 7.02
C GLY A 112 9.40 -14.98 8.18
N LYS A 113 10.18 -14.60 9.21
CA LYS A 113 9.67 -13.88 10.38
C LYS A 113 9.23 -12.47 10.02
N SER A 114 8.11 -12.03 10.61
CA SER A 114 7.63 -10.65 10.49
C SER A 114 8.66 -9.64 11.03
N ILE A 115 8.57 -8.38 10.60
CA ILE A 115 9.41 -7.31 11.16
C ILE A 115 9.26 -7.24 12.69
N GLY A 116 8.07 -7.49 13.23
CA GLY A 116 7.84 -7.54 14.68
C GLY A 116 8.70 -8.61 15.38
N LEU A 117 8.81 -9.80 14.81
CA LEU A 117 9.66 -10.87 15.32
C LEU A 117 11.16 -10.59 15.12
N LEU A 118 11.52 -9.88 14.04
CA LEU A 118 12.89 -9.40 13.85
C LEU A 118 13.28 -8.37 14.90
N ILE A 119 12.35 -7.47 15.26
CA ILE A 119 12.55 -6.52 16.36
C ILE A 119 12.77 -7.25 17.68
N GLU A 120 12.03 -8.32 17.96
CA GLU A 120 12.29 -9.13 19.16
C GLU A 120 13.70 -9.69 19.18
N LYS A 121 14.12 -10.29 18.05
CA LYS A 121 15.43 -10.94 17.93
C LYS A 121 16.60 -9.97 18.09
N TYR A 122 16.49 -8.76 17.52
CA TYR A 122 17.60 -7.80 17.44
C TYR A 122 17.51 -6.63 18.40
N ILE A 123 16.33 -6.30 18.92
CA ILE A 123 16.07 -5.12 19.77
C ILE A 123 15.51 -5.52 21.13
N GLY A 124 14.67 -6.57 21.18
CA GLY A 124 14.15 -7.13 22.42
C GLY A 124 12.62 -7.21 22.51
N LYS A 125 12.14 -7.93 23.52
CA LYS A 125 10.72 -8.26 23.71
C LYS A 125 9.81 -7.04 23.87
N LEU A 126 10.29 -5.97 24.53
CA LEU A 126 9.50 -4.74 24.68
C LEU A 126 9.32 -4.06 23.31
N GLY A 127 10.40 -3.97 22.52
CA GLY A 127 10.35 -3.42 21.16
C GLY A 127 9.33 -4.14 20.28
N ARG A 128 9.30 -5.49 20.32
CA ARG A 128 8.29 -6.29 19.61
C ARG A 128 6.86 -5.90 19.99
N LYS A 129 6.54 -5.89 21.28
CA LYS A 129 5.16 -5.59 21.74
C LYS A 129 4.71 -4.20 21.31
N LEU A 130 5.58 -3.20 21.46
CA LEU A 130 5.27 -1.83 21.04
C LEU A 130 5.11 -1.71 19.53
N PHE A 131 5.96 -2.39 18.75
CA PHE A 131 5.88 -2.40 17.30
C PHE A 131 4.61 -3.10 16.80
N LEU A 132 4.25 -4.27 17.35
CA LEU A 132 3.04 -4.98 16.97
C LEU A 132 1.77 -4.19 17.31
N LEU A 133 1.76 -3.50 18.45
CA LEU A 133 0.67 -2.59 18.82
C LEU A 133 0.60 -1.41 17.83
N PHE A 134 1.75 -0.83 17.47
CA PHE A 134 1.82 0.21 16.46
C PHE A 134 1.27 -0.28 15.11
N CYS A 135 1.72 -1.46 14.64
CA CYS A 135 1.26 -2.06 13.39
C CYS A 135 -0.26 -2.31 13.42
N TRP A 136 -0.79 -2.83 14.52
CA TRP A 136 -2.23 -3.06 14.65
C TRP A 136 -3.02 -1.76 14.57
N LEU A 137 -2.65 -0.72 15.33
CA LEU A 137 -3.29 0.60 15.27
C LEU A 137 -3.19 1.21 13.86
N PHE A 138 -2.03 1.10 13.22
CA PHE A 138 -1.84 1.55 11.86
C PHE A 138 -2.78 0.82 10.87
N THR A 139 -2.90 -0.51 10.99
CA THR A 139 -3.79 -1.28 10.11
C THR A 139 -5.26 -0.89 10.28
N LEU A 140 -5.70 -0.47 11.48
CA LEU A 140 -7.04 0.05 11.68
C LEU A 140 -7.30 1.35 10.89
N LEU A 141 -6.31 2.26 10.84
CA LEU A 141 -6.40 3.48 10.04
C LEU A 141 -6.50 3.18 8.54
N VAL A 142 -5.71 2.20 8.07
CA VAL A 142 -5.75 1.78 6.67
C VAL A 142 -7.08 1.14 6.31
N ILE A 143 -7.58 0.22 7.14
CA ILE A 143 -8.89 -0.43 6.95
C ILE A 143 -9.98 0.65 6.85
N ALA A 144 -9.99 1.60 7.78
CA ALA A 144 -10.97 2.67 7.81
C ALA A 144 -10.94 3.55 6.55
N ALA A 145 -9.75 4.04 6.17
CA ALA A 145 -9.61 4.93 5.02
C ALA A 145 -9.95 4.21 3.70
N PHE A 146 -9.43 3.02 3.50
CA PHE A 146 -9.58 2.31 2.22
C PHE A 146 -10.96 1.69 2.06
N ALA A 147 -11.60 1.21 3.13
CA ALA A 147 -12.98 0.75 3.07
C ALA A 147 -13.94 1.88 2.71
N ASP A 148 -13.74 3.08 3.27
CA ASP A 148 -14.52 4.27 2.94
C ASP A 148 -14.33 4.70 1.47
N MET A 149 -13.08 4.68 0.98
CA MET A 149 -12.78 4.99 -0.43
C MET A 149 -13.42 3.99 -1.39
N VAL A 150 -13.32 2.69 -1.11
CA VAL A 150 -13.92 1.63 -1.94
C VAL A 150 -15.43 1.78 -1.98
N ALA A 151 -16.08 1.91 -0.83
CA ALA A 151 -17.52 2.09 -0.75
C ALA A 151 -17.99 3.38 -1.45
N GLY A 152 -17.20 4.46 -1.34
CA GLY A 152 -17.45 5.73 -2.05
C GLY A 152 -17.32 5.60 -3.57
N THR A 153 -16.39 4.79 -4.06
CA THR A 153 -16.18 4.56 -5.49
C THR A 153 -17.34 3.76 -6.12
N PHE A 154 -17.95 2.84 -5.37
CA PHE A 154 -19.09 2.05 -5.85
C PHE A 154 -20.44 2.72 -5.62
N ASN A 155 -20.48 3.83 -4.89
CA ASN A 155 -21.71 4.52 -4.56
C ASN A 155 -22.42 5.03 -5.81
N ALA A 156 -23.68 4.62 -5.98
CA ALA A 156 -24.51 5.00 -7.12
C ALA A 156 -25.28 6.31 -6.90
N PHE A 157 -25.26 6.88 -5.69
CA PHE A 157 -26.09 8.03 -5.33
C PHE A 157 -25.25 9.26 -5.02
N THR A 158 -25.84 10.44 -5.29
CA THR A 158 -25.29 11.74 -4.91
C THR A 158 -26.36 12.57 -4.23
N THR A 159 -25.96 13.56 -3.44
CA THR A 159 -26.90 14.50 -2.81
C THR A 159 -26.79 15.84 -3.52
N VAL A 160 -27.87 16.27 -4.13
CA VAL A 160 -28.01 17.59 -4.78
C VAL A 160 -29.18 18.29 -4.12
N ASP A 161 -28.98 19.51 -3.64
CA ASP A 161 -29.98 20.33 -2.95
C ASP A 161 -30.68 19.60 -1.77
N GLY A 162 -29.93 18.77 -1.06
CA GLY A 162 -30.40 17.98 0.09
C GLY A 162 -31.23 16.74 -0.28
N GLN A 163 -31.44 16.46 -1.56
CA GLN A 163 -32.12 15.26 -2.03
C GLN A 163 -31.13 14.22 -2.55
N VAL A 164 -31.35 12.96 -2.17
CA VAL A 164 -30.56 11.82 -2.66
C VAL A 164 -31.09 11.38 -4.02
N GLN A 165 -30.25 11.44 -5.05
CA GLN A 165 -30.59 11.04 -6.41
C GLN A 165 -29.48 10.19 -7.03
N LEU A 166 -29.81 9.52 -8.13
CA LEU A 166 -28.82 8.74 -8.88
C LEU A 166 -27.74 9.67 -9.46
N SER A 167 -26.49 9.34 -9.24
CA SER A 167 -25.34 10.01 -9.84
C SER A 167 -25.29 9.74 -11.35
N GLU A 168 -24.75 10.67 -12.13
CA GLU A 168 -24.42 10.42 -13.55
C GLU A 168 -23.49 9.22 -13.73
N ALA A 169 -22.59 8.99 -12.76
CA ALA A 169 -21.68 7.84 -12.72
C ALA A 169 -22.29 6.58 -12.06
N ALA A 170 -23.60 6.56 -11.74
CA ALA A 170 -24.23 5.43 -11.04
C ALA A 170 -24.03 4.10 -11.76
N ARG A 171 -24.11 4.08 -13.09
CA ARG A 171 -23.96 2.86 -13.89
C ARG A 171 -22.50 2.37 -13.92
N PRO A 172 -21.45 3.17 -14.22
CA PRO A 172 -20.07 2.76 -14.11
C PRO A 172 -19.66 2.34 -12.69
N ASN A 173 -20.12 3.07 -11.66
CA ASN A 173 -19.84 2.76 -10.26
C ASN A 173 -20.47 1.42 -9.84
N GLY A 174 -21.72 1.19 -10.18
CA GLY A 174 -22.42 -0.07 -9.93
C GLY A 174 -21.80 -1.25 -10.69
N ALA A 175 -21.38 -1.02 -11.94
CA ALA A 175 -20.63 -2.00 -12.71
C ALA A 175 -19.30 -2.36 -12.04
N ALA A 176 -18.53 -1.39 -11.58
CA ALA A 176 -17.27 -1.62 -10.87
C ALA A 176 -17.47 -2.42 -9.57
N GLY A 177 -18.54 -2.13 -8.81
CA GLY A 177 -18.92 -2.92 -7.64
C GLY A 177 -19.26 -4.37 -7.99
N THR A 178 -20.08 -4.59 -9.03
CA THR A 178 -20.41 -5.95 -9.52
C THR A 178 -19.17 -6.69 -9.99
N ILE A 179 -18.30 -6.04 -10.79
CA ILE A 179 -17.04 -6.62 -11.26
C ILE A 179 -16.18 -7.05 -10.07
N SER A 180 -16.07 -6.21 -9.02
CA SER A 180 -15.30 -6.52 -7.82
C SER A 180 -15.80 -7.78 -7.11
N LEU A 181 -17.11 -7.98 -7.00
CA LEU A 181 -17.70 -9.20 -6.45
C LEU A 181 -17.42 -10.42 -7.35
N LEU A 182 -17.55 -10.27 -8.67
CA LEU A 182 -17.25 -11.33 -9.63
C LEU A 182 -15.77 -11.71 -9.61
N PHE A 183 -14.86 -10.74 -9.41
CA PHE A 183 -13.44 -11.02 -9.24
C PHE A 183 -13.14 -11.97 -8.08
N ILE A 184 -13.90 -11.90 -6.99
CA ILE A 184 -13.76 -12.83 -5.87
C ILE A 184 -14.09 -14.25 -6.34
N LEU A 185 -15.24 -14.42 -7.01
CA LEU A 185 -15.69 -15.73 -7.50
C LEU A 185 -14.74 -16.29 -8.57
N PHE A 186 -14.38 -15.49 -9.56
CA PHE A 186 -13.46 -15.91 -10.62
C PHE A 186 -12.06 -16.18 -10.10
N ALA A 187 -11.58 -15.44 -9.10
CA ALA A 187 -10.30 -15.71 -8.46
C ALA A 187 -10.28 -17.06 -7.73
N MET A 188 -11.35 -17.41 -7.02
CA MET A 188 -11.45 -18.72 -6.37
C MET A 188 -11.49 -19.85 -7.41
N VAL A 189 -12.27 -19.70 -8.49
CA VAL A 189 -12.30 -20.66 -9.61
C VAL A 189 -10.90 -20.78 -10.22
N PHE A 190 -10.24 -19.67 -10.50
CA PHE A 190 -8.88 -19.65 -11.05
C PHE A 190 -7.87 -20.32 -10.12
N GLY A 191 -7.94 -20.07 -8.80
CA GLY A 191 -7.08 -20.72 -7.81
C GLY A 191 -7.25 -22.23 -7.76
N VAL A 192 -8.50 -22.72 -7.80
CA VAL A 192 -8.81 -24.16 -7.90
C VAL A 192 -8.29 -24.75 -9.20
N LEU A 193 -8.50 -24.08 -10.34
CA LEU A 193 -8.00 -24.52 -11.65
C LEU A 193 -6.46 -24.56 -11.67
N GLN A 194 -5.79 -23.54 -11.13
CA GLN A 194 -4.32 -23.53 -11.01
C GLN A 194 -3.82 -24.75 -10.24
N LYS A 195 -4.42 -25.06 -9.09
CA LYS A 195 -4.03 -26.19 -8.25
C LYS A 195 -4.35 -27.52 -8.91
N LYS A 196 -5.57 -27.69 -9.45
CA LYS A 196 -6.03 -28.96 -10.05
C LYS A 196 -5.27 -29.33 -11.32
N PHE A 197 -5.01 -28.36 -12.19
CA PHE A 197 -4.36 -28.57 -13.50
C PHE A 197 -2.89 -28.14 -13.52
N ASN A 198 -2.33 -27.79 -12.37
CA ASN A 198 -0.94 -27.33 -12.23
C ASN A 198 -0.57 -26.20 -13.22
N LEU A 199 -1.52 -25.27 -13.43
CA LEU A 199 -1.38 -24.20 -14.42
C LEU A 199 -0.26 -23.25 -14.01
N SER A 200 0.67 -23.00 -14.94
CA SER A 200 1.79 -22.09 -14.69
C SER A 200 2.24 -21.39 -15.97
N GLY A 201 2.98 -20.27 -15.82
CA GLY A 201 3.48 -19.50 -16.94
C GLY A 201 2.35 -18.96 -17.82
N TRP A 202 2.51 -19.02 -19.16
CA TRP A 202 1.55 -18.46 -20.10
C TRP A 202 0.13 -19.05 -20.00
N LYS A 203 0.00 -20.35 -19.63
CA LYS A 203 -1.31 -21.00 -19.45
C LYS A 203 -2.11 -20.38 -18.30
N ALA A 204 -1.43 -20.12 -17.17
CA ALA A 204 -2.06 -19.41 -16.04
C ALA A 204 -2.43 -17.97 -16.42
N THR A 205 -1.58 -17.29 -17.19
CA THR A 205 -1.86 -15.92 -17.68
C THR A 205 -3.09 -15.89 -18.57
N VAL A 206 -3.22 -16.82 -19.53
CA VAL A 206 -4.39 -16.88 -20.42
C VAL A 206 -5.68 -17.14 -19.62
N VAL A 207 -5.68 -18.12 -18.72
CA VAL A 207 -6.87 -18.40 -17.88
C VAL A 207 -7.22 -17.21 -16.99
N GLY A 208 -6.23 -16.57 -16.38
CA GLY A 208 -6.44 -15.36 -15.56
C GLY A 208 -7.01 -14.20 -16.37
N LEU A 209 -6.52 -13.96 -17.59
CA LEU A 209 -7.07 -12.96 -18.50
C LEU A 209 -8.50 -13.26 -18.92
N VAL A 210 -8.81 -14.52 -19.25
CA VAL A 210 -10.18 -14.95 -19.58
C VAL A 210 -11.12 -14.70 -18.40
N CYS A 211 -10.72 -15.07 -17.18
CA CYS A 211 -11.49 -14.77 -15.97
C CYS A 211 -11.69 -13.28 -15.77
N THR A 212 -10.65 -12.46 -16.00
CA THR A 212 -10.72 -11.00 -15.89
C THR A 212 -11.72 -10.42 -16.89
N VAL A 213 -11.60 -10.78 -18.17
CA VAL A 213 -12.49 -10.29 -19.23
C VAL A 213 -13.93 -10.74 -18.99
N ALA A 214 -14.15 -11.98 -18.55
CA ALA A 214 -15.47 -12.49 -18.22
C ALA A 214 -16.11 -11.68 -17.07
N ALA A 215 -15.35 -11.41 -16.00
CA ALA A 215 -15.83 -10.61 -14.88
C ALA A 215 -16.19 -9.17 -15.32
N LEU A 216 -15.36 -8.54 -16.16
CA LEU A 216 -15.62 -7.22 -16.72
C LEU A 216 -16.90 -7.22 -17.56
N ALA A 217 -17.04 -8.15 -18.51
CA ALA A 217 -18.19 -8.24 -19.41
C ALA A 217 -19.51 -8.45 -18.64
N ILE A 218 -19.53 -9.41 -17.70
CA ILE A 218 -20.72 -9.70 -16.90
C ILE A 218 -21.06 -8.53 -15.98
N GLY A 219 -20.08 -7.93 -15.30
CA GLY A 219 -20.33 -6.82 -14.40
C GLY A 219 -20.81 -5.55 -15.09
N MET A 220 -20.32 -5.27 -16.32
CA MET A 220 -20.83 -4.16 -17.15
C MET A 220 -22.26 -4.42 -17.64
N ALA A 221 -22.64 -5.68 -17.87
CA ALA A 221 -23.99 -6.04 -18.27
C ALA A 221 -25.00 -6.01 -17.09
N LEU A 222 -24.53 -6.25 -15.86
CA LEU A 222 -25.35 -6.39 -14.66
C LEU A 222 -24.88 -5.43 -13.54
N PRO A 223 -24.93 -4.11 -13.72
CA PRO A 223 -24.50 -3.16 -12.68
C PRO A 223 -25.43 -3.19 -11.47
N ILE A 224 -24.89 -3.39 -10.27
CA ILE A 224 -25.63 -3.33 -9.00
C ILE A 224 -25.59 -1.88 -8.51
N THR A 225 -26.75 -1.25 -8.46
CA THR A 225 -26.90 0.11 -7.91
C THR A 225 -27.20 0.04 -6.41
N ALA A 226 -26.24 0.46 -5.58
CA ALA A 226 -26.39 0.48 -4.13
C ALA A 226 -25.74 1.74 -3.53
N GLY A 227 -26.16 2.09 -2.31
CA GLY A 227 -25.61 3.21 -1.57
C GLY A 227 -24.28 2.89 -0.88
N LYS A 228 -23.57 3.94 -0.46
CA LYS A 228 -22.26 3.84 0.20
C LYS A 228 -22.28 2.92 1.42
N ASP A 229 -23.30 3.00 2.27
CA ASP A 229 -23.40 2.16 3.47
C ASP A 229 -23.52 0.68 3.11
N THR A 230 -24.34 0.33 2.11
CA THR A 230 -24.46 -1.06 1.62
C THR A 230 -23.12 -1.59 1.13
N TRP A 231 -22.40 -0.80 0.32
CA TRP A 231 -21.08 -1.17 -0.15
C TRP A 231 -20.05 -1.28 0.99
N THR A 232 -20.18 -0.45 2.04
CA THR A 232 -19.34 -0.57 3.24
C THR A 232 -19.55 -1.94 3.91
N TYR A 233 -20.81 -2.35 4.16
CA TYR A 233 -21.08 -3.68 4.75
C TYR A 233 -20.59 -4.82 3.87
N ILE A 234 -20.84 -4.77 2.56
CA ILE A 234 -20.35 -5.79 1.62
C ILE A 234 -18.82 -5.88 1.67
N THR A 235 -18.13 -4.75 1.69
CA THR A 235 -16.67 -4.69 1.77
C THR A 235 -16.15 -5.34 3.06
N PHE A 236 -16.76 -5.04 4.22
CA PHE A 236 -16.34 -5.64 5.49
C PHE A 236 -16.58 -7.16 5.55
N VAL A 237 -17.69 -7.65 5.00
CA VAL A 237 -17.94 -9.09 4.85
C VAL A 237 -16.86 -9.72 3.94
N TYR A 238 -16.57 -9.09 2.82
CA TYR A 238 -15.55 -9.56 1.90
C TYR A 238 -14.16 -9.66 2.55
N ILE A 239 -13.68 -8.59 3.20
CA ILE A 239 -12.33 -8.59 3.78
C ILE A 239 -12.20 -9.55 4.95
N PHE A 240 -13.31 -9.90 5.65
CA PHE A 240 -13.30 -10.99 6.61
C PHE A 240 -12.88 -12.31 5.96
N PHE A 241 -13.51 -12.68 4.84
CA PHE A 241 -13.15 -13.90 4.11
C PHE A 241 -11.71 -13.81 3.54
N ALA A 242 -11.31 -12.65 3.00
CA ALA A 242 -9.96 -12.44 2.49
C ALA A 242 -8.89 -12.61 3.58
N ALA A 243 -9.19 -12.22 4.83
CA ALA A 243 -8.27 -12.37 5.96
C ALA A 243 -8.16 -13.81 6.48
N VAL A 244 -9.23 -14.63 6.38
CA VAL A 244 -9.25 -15.97 6.99
C VAL A 244 -9.01 -17.12 6.02
N LEU A 245 -9.26 -16.94 4.71
CA LEU A 245 -9.04 -17.97 3.69
C LEU A 245 -7.56 -18.19 3.41
N PRO A 246 -7.17 -19.42 2.95
CA PRO A 246 -5.81 -19.69 2.48
C PRO A 246 -5.40 -18.75 1.34
N ILE A 247 -4.14 -18.35 1.33
CA ILE A 247 -3.59 -17.36 0.38
C ILE A 247 -3.72 -17.82 -1.08
N TRP A 248 -3.51 -19.11 -1.33
CA TRP A 248 -3.56 -19.70 -2.67
C TRP A 248 -4.97 -19.76 -3.27
N LEU A 249 -6.01 -19.77 -2.43
CA LEU A 249 -7.41 -19.95 -2.90
C LEU A 249 -8.00 -18.65 -3.46
N LEU A 250 -7.76 -17.54 -2.78
CA LEU A 250 -8.37 -16.26 -3.13
C LEU A 250 -7.33 -15.21 -3.47
N LYS A 251 -6.38 -14.94 -2.56
CA LYS A 251 -5.51 -13.76 -2.67
C LYS A 251 -4.55 -13.83 -3.85
N GLN A 252 -3.77 -14.88 -4.00
CA GLN A 252 -2.79 -15.01 -5.09
C GLN A 252 -3.44 -14.99 -6.49
N PRO A 253 -4.50 -15.77 -6.77
CA PRO A 253 -5.17 -15.72 -8.08
C PRO A 253 -5.78 -14.34 -8.37
N ARG A 254 -6.41 -13.71 -7.37
CA ARG A 254 -6.98 -12.38 -7.49
C ARG A 254 -5.90 -11.33 -7.77
N ASP A 255 -4.78 -11.37 -7.05
CA ASP A 255 -3.67 -10.45 -7.22
C ASP A 255 -3.04 -10.57 -8.61
N MET A 256 -2.99 -11.78 -9.21
CA MET A 256 -2.58 -11.96 -10.59
C MET A 256 -3.56 -11.28 -11.57
N MET A 257 -4.86 -11.52 -11.42
CA MET A 257 -5.89 -10.90 -12.27
C MET A 257 -5.85 -9.37 -12.15
N THR A 258 -5.72 -8.85 -10.93
CA THR A 258 -5.63 -7.41 -10.66
C THR A 258 -4.34 -6.80 -11.23
N THR A 259 -3.22 -7.50 -11.15
CA THR A 259 -1.95 -7.04 -11.76
C THR A 259 -2.07 -6.89 -13.27
N TYR A 260 -2.77 -7.80 -13.96
CA TYR A 260 -3.01 -7.64 -15.40
C TYR A 260 -3.82 -6.37 -15.71
N MET A 261 -4.82 -6.07 -14.87
CA MET A 261 -5.59 -4.83 -15.01
C MET A 261 -4.73 -3.58 -14.74
N PHE A 262 -3.90 -3.60 -13.70
CA PHE A 262 -3.04 -2.46 -13.38
C PHE A 262 -1.98 -2.21 -14.45
N ILE A 263 -1.38 -3.26 -15.01
CA ILE A 263 -0.50 -3.13 -16.17
C ILE A 263 -1.26 -2.57 -17.36
N GLY A 264 -2.45 -3.07 -17.64
CA GLY A 264 -3.32 -2.54 -18.70
C GLY A 264 -3.67 -1.05 -18.48
N MET A 265 -3.97 -0.65 -17.26
CA MET A 265 -4.23 0.73 -16.87
C MET A 265 -2.99 1.63 -17.09
N ILE A 266 -1.82 1.20 -16.63
CA ILE A 266 -0.56 1.96 -16.80
C ILE A 266 -0.21 2.07 -18.28
N VAL A 267 -0.28 0.97 -19.02
CA VAL A 267 -0.01 0.95 -20.47
C VAL A 267 -1.01 1.82 -21.21
N GLY A 268 -2.30 1.71 -20.90
CA GLY A 268 -3.35 2.55 -21.50
C GLY A 268 -3.13 4.04 -21.24
N ALA A 269 -2.76 4.40 -20.02
CA ALA A 269 -2.44 5.78 -19.67
C ALA A 269 -1.18 6.28 -20.41
N VAL A 270 -0.11 5.49 -20.48
CA VAL A 270 1.13 5.86 -21.18
C VAL A 270 0.90 5.99 -22.69
N LEU A 271 0.17 5.04 -23.29
CA LEU A 271 -0.20 5.12 -24.71
C LEU A 271 -1.10 6.32 -24.99
N GLY A 272 -2.04 6.62 -24.08
CA GLY A 272 -2.87 7.81 -24.18
C GLY A 272 -2.06 9.11 -24.16
N LEU A 273 -1.11 9.21 -23.23
CA LEU A 273 -0.18 10.34 -23.18
C LEU A 273 0.71 10.41 -24.42
N LEU A 274 1.05 9.26 -25.03
CA LEU A 274 1.85 9.19 -26.26
C LEU A 274 1.05 9.69 -27.47
N VAL A 275 -0.24 9.41 -27.56
CA VAL A 275 -1.08 9.81 -28.71
C VAL A 275 -1.60 11.25 -28.54
N ALA A 276 -2.08 11.58 -27.35
CA ALA A 276 -2.65 12.90 -27.07
C ALA A 276 -1.61 14.02 -26.97
N HIS A 277 -0.36 13.69 -26.65
CA HIS A 277 0.73 14.66 -26.39
C HIS A 277 0.31 15.85 -25.49
N PRO A 278 -0.42 15.65 -24.39
CA PRO A 278 -0.94 16.76 -23.63
C PRO A 278 0.18 17.55 -22.94
N THR A 279 -0.07 18.83 -22.73
CA THR A 279 0.82 19.68 -21.94
C THR A 279 0.59 19.45 -20.43
N MET A 280 1.65 19.62 -19.65
CA MET A 280 1.56 19.69 -18.19
C MET A 280 1.03 21.08 -17.83
N ASN A 281 -0.27 21.20 -17.59
CA ASN A 281 -0.92 22.48 -17.29
C ASN A 281 -0.77 22.89 -15.83
N LEU A 282 -0.51 21.93 -14.91
CA LEU A 282 -0.22 22.28 -13.52
C LEU A 282 1.05 23.12 -13.40
N PRO A 283 1.10 24.09 -12.46
CA PRO A 283 2.29 24.90 -12.23
C PRO A 283 3.49 24.06 -11.82
N VAL A 284 4.68 24.50 -12.21
CA VAL A 284 5.95 23.84 -11.88
C VAL A 284 6.17 23.83 -10.36
N TYR A 285 5.92 25.00 -9.72
CA TYR A 285 6.04 25.22 -8.29
C TYR A 285 5.09 26.35 -7.87
N THR A 286 4.34 26.15 -6.78
CA THR A 286 3.34 27.12 -6.31
C THR A 286 3.79 27.88 -5.06
N GLY A 287 4.93 27.51 -4.47
CA GLY A 287 5.42 28.09 -3.22
C GLY A 287 5.59 27.05 -2.12
N PHE A 288 6.26 27.45 -1.03
CA PHE A 288 6.51 26.59 0.11
C PHE A 288 5.26 26.39 0.98
N THR A 289 4.34 27.35 0.98
CA THR A 289 3.10 27.31 1.77
C THR A 289 1.89 27.30 0.84
N ASN A 290 0.98 26.36 1.08
CA ASN A 290 -0.31 26.26 0.41
C ASN A 290 -1.42 26.54 1.42
N GLU A 291 -2.40 27.38 1.07
CA GLU A 291 -3.47 27.80 1.98
C GLU A 291 -4.31 26.62 2.51
N LYS A 292 -4.53 25.59 1.69
CA LYS A 292 -5.35 24.43 2.05
C LYS A 292 -4.58 23.32 2.74
N LEU A 293 -3.33 23.08 2.31
CA LEU A 293 -2.52 21.95 2.80
C LEU A 293 -1.52 22.36 3.89
N GLY A 294 -1.13 23.63 3.97
CA GLY A 294 -0.09 24.11 4.88
C GLY A 294 1.30 24.11 4.22
N ASN A 295 2.35 23.94 4.99
CA ASN A 295 3.72 24.00 4.51
C ASN A 295 4.13 22.74 3.74
N MET A 296 4.87 22.90 2.64
CA MET A 296 5.37 21.81 1.82
C MET A 296 6.17 20.79 2.66
N PHE A 297 7.01 21.25 3.58
CA PHE A 297 7.59 20.38 4.60
C PHE A 297 6.77 20.48 5.89
N PRO A 298 6.25 19.37 6.42
CA PRO A 298 6.41 17.98 5.97
C PRO A 298 5.29 17.47 5.04
N ILE A 299 4.29 18.30 4.70
CA ILE A 299 3.01 17.85 4.13
C ILE A 299 3.16 17.15 2.76
N LEU A 300 3.96 17.71 1.85
CA LEU A 300 4.20 17.05 0.55
C LEU A 300 4.71 15.62 0.74
N PHE A 301 5.66 15.44 1.65
CA PHE A 301 6.33 14.16 1.89
C PHE A 301 5.35 13.11 2.46
N VAL A 302 4.49 13.49 3.42
CA VAL A 302 3.53 12.56 4.01
C VAL A 302 2.30 12.33 3.13
N THR A 303 1.96 13.28 2.26
CA THR A 303 0.86 13.14 1.30
C THR A 303 1.22 12.14 0.21
N VAL A 304 2.44 12.21 -0.33
CA VAL A 304 2.99 11.23 -1.29
C VAL A 304 3.71 10.12 -0.53
N ALA A 305 3.01 9.42 0.35
CA ALA A 305 3.62 8.33 1.10
C ALA A 305 3.92 7.12 0.19
N CYS A 306 2.90 6.42 -0.27
CA CYS A 306 3.06 5.13 -0.94
C CYS A 306 3.89 5.21 -2.23
N GLY A 307 3.69 6.22 -3.07
CA GLY A 307 4.46 6.38 -4.32
C GLY A 307 5.96 6.66 -4.13
N ALA A 308 6.40 7.02 -2.92
CA ALA A 308 7.79 7.33 -2.59
C ALA A 308 8.38 6.39 -1.53
N ILE A 309 7.74 6.25 -0.37
CA ILE A 309 8.15 5.31 0.68
C ILE A 309 6.96 4.99 1.60
N SER A 310 6.75 3.70 1.90
CA SER A 310 5.62 3.23 2.70
C SER A 310 6.05 2.12 3.67
N GLY A 311 5.69 2.29 4.93
CA GLY A 311 5.92 1.25 5.94
C GLY A 311 5.02 0.02 5.73
N PHE A 312 3.82 0.23 5.19
CA PHE A 312 2.91 -0.87 4.84
C PHE A 312 3.52 -1.84 3.84
N HIS A 313 4.28 -1.36 2.84
CA HIS A 313 4.96 -2.21 1.86
C HIS A 313 5.93 -3.18 2.53
N SER A 314 6.64 -2.71 3.54
CA SER A 314 7.58 -3.55 4.30
C SER A 314 6.85 -4.65 5.09
N LEU A 315 5.64 -4.39 5.57
CA LEU A 315 4.80 -5.43 6.20
C LEU A 315 4.34 -6.46 5.16
N VAL A 316 3.91 -6.04 3.96
CA VAL A 316 3.58 -6.96 2.86
C VAL A 316 4.80 -7.80 2.49
N SER A 317 5.97 -7.16 2.36
CA SER A 317 7.23 -7.83 2.02
C SER A 317 7.63 -8.89 3.05
N SER A 318 7.53 -8.58 4.35
CA SER A 318 7.98 -9.47 5.44
C SER A 318 6.94 -10.49 5.89
N ASP A 319 5.63 -10.14 5.84
CA ASP A 319 4.61 -10.99 6.45
C ASP A 319 3.95 -11.93 5.45
N THR A 320 4.02 -11.62 4.14
CA THR A 320 3.39 -12.43 3.10
C THR A 320 4.35 -12.85 2.00
N SER A 321 5.04 -11.93 1.33
CA SER A 321 5.90 -12.24 0.19
C SER A 321 7.11 -13.10 0.58
N SER A 322 7.72 -12.87 1.74
CA SER A 322 8.83 -13.65 2.26
C SER A 322 8.48 -15.12 2.51
N LYS A 323 7.21 -15.39 2.85
CA LYS A 323 6.70 -16.74 3.12
C LYS A 323 6.27 -17.47 1.85
N THR A 324 6.24 -16.78 0.70
CA THR A 324 5.80 -17.38 -0.56
C THR A 324 6.89 -17.43 -1.62
N ILE A 325 7.99 -16.72 -1.47
CA ILE A 325 9.08 -16.70 -2.45
C ILE A 325 9.84 -18.03 -2.49
N ALA A 326 9.85 -18.68 -3.65
CA ALA A 326 10.47 -20.00 -3.81
C ALA A 326 11.98 -19.93 -4.07
N ASN A 327 12.54 -18.80 -4.49
CA ASN A 327 13.96 -18.64 -4.75
C ASN A 327 14.42 -17.23 -4.44
N GLU A 328 15.58 -17.10 -3.76
CA GLU A 328 16.12 -15.80 -3.38
C GLU A 328 16.42 -14.87 -4.56
N LYS A 329 16.73 -15.41 -5.76
CA LYS A 329 16.96 -14.60 -6.98
C LYS A 329 15.79 -13.70 -7.35
N ASP A 330 14.57 -14.08 -6.94
CA ASP A 330 13.35 -13.30 -7.24
C ASP A 330 13.11 -12.15 -6.24
N MET A 331 13.85 -12.10 -5.11
CA MET A 331 13.66 -11.07 -4.09
C MET A 331 13.84 -9.65 -4.62
N LEU A 332 14.84 -9.43 -5.50
CA LEU A 332 15.07 -8.10 -6.09
C LEU A 332 13.88 -7.65 -6.95
N LYS A 333 13.35 -8.56 -7.78
CA LYS A 333 12.20 -8.27 -8.62
C LYS A 333 10.95 -8.02 -7.78
N VAL A 334 10.73 -8.81 -6.74
CA VAL A 334 9.55 -8.73 -5.87
C VAL A 334 9.60 -7.49 -4.98
N GLY A 335 10.67 -7.27 -4.24
CA GLY A 335 10.78 -6.13 -3.30
C GLY A 335 11.06 -4.82 -4.04
N TYR A 336 12.23 -4.70 -4.65
CA TYR A 336 12.68 -3.47 -5.32
C TYR A 336 11.86 -3.16 -6.59
N GLY A 337 11.65 -4.18 -7.44
CA GLY A 337 10.98 -4.01 -8.72
C GLY A 337 9.50 -3.61 -8.60
N ALA A 338 8.78 -4.15 -7.64
CA ALA A 338 7.37 -3.79 -7.42
C ALA A 338 7.23 -2.32 -6.98
N MET A 339 8.11 -1.83 -6.10
CA MET A 339 8.09 -0.44 -5.65
C MET A 339 8.44 0.54 -6.78
N VAL A 340 9.41 0.18 -7.62
CA VAL A 340 9.77 0.99 -8.80
C VAL A 340 8.58 1.12 -9.77
N LEU A 341 7.83 0.04 -9.97
CA LEU A 341 6.63 0.08 -10.81
C LEU A 341 5.50 0.91 -10.18
N GLU A 342 5.37 0.88 -8.85
CA GLU A 342 4.42 1.72 -8.14
C GLU A 342 4.80 3.21 -8.22
N SER A 343 6.08 3.54 -8.12
CA SER A 343 6.56 4.91 -8.33
C SER A 343 6.25 5.41 -9.74
N LEU A 344 6.37 4.54 -10.76
CA LEU A 344 5.94 4.87 -12.12
C LEU A 344 4.44 5.16 -12.19
N LEU A 345 3.61 4.40 -11.50
CA LEU A 345 2.17 4.67 -11.40
C LEU A 345 1.89 6.05 -10.80
N ALA A 346 2.62 6.45 -9.75
CA ALA A 346 2.48 7.78 -9.16
C ALA A 346 2.86 8.91 -10.13
N VAL A 347 3.92 8.72 -10.92
CA VAL A 347 4.31 9.68 -11.98
C VAL A 347 3.24 9.76 -13.07
N VAL A 348 2.71 8.61 -13.51
CA VAL A 348 1.62 8.56 -14.51
C VAL A 348 0.38 9.28 -13.97
N ALA A 349 0.01 9.06 -12.71
CA ALA A 349 -1.13 9.73 -12.08
C ALA A 349 -0.94 11.26 -12.02
N LEU A 350 0.26 11.72 -11.67
CA LEU A 350 0.63 13.14 -11.72
C LEU A 350 0.50 13.73 -13.12
N CYS A 351 0.98 13.01 -14.14
CA CYS A 351 0.92 13.45 -15.54
C CYS A 351 -0.51 13.48 -16.09
N VAL A 352 -1.34 12.49 -15.72
CA VAL A 352 -2.77 12.47 -16.08
C VAL A 352 -3.51 13.66 -15.42
N ALA A 353 -3.25 13.93 -14.14
CA ALA A 353 -3.83 15.09 -13.46
C ALA A 353 -3.35 16.42 -14.08
N GLY A 354 -2.08 16.48 -14.50
CA GLY A 354 -1.53 17.65 -15.20
C GLY A 354 -2.12 17.87 -16.57
N ALA A 355 -2.44 16.79 -17.29
CA ALA A 355 -3.15 16.84 -18.58
C ALA A 355 -4.62 17.26 -18.41
N ALA A 356 -5.27 16.83 -17.32
CA ALA A 356 -6.67 17.14 -17.01
C ALA A 356 -6.86 18.54 -16.43
N ALA A 357 -5.80 19.21 -15.96
CA ALA A 357 -5.86 20.56 -15.43
C ALA A 357 -6.17 21.58 -16.53
N SER A 358 -6.87 22.65 -16.18
CA SER A 358 -7.19 23.75 -17.09
C SER A 358 -5.92 24.50 -17.53
N ALA A 359 -5.99 25.20 -18.65
CA ALA A 359 -4.86 25.95 -19.21
C ALA A 359 -4.31 27.05 -18.30
N ASP A 360 -5.12 27.55 -17.36
CA ASP A 360 -4.73 28.51 -16.32
C ASP A 360 -4.01 27.87 -15.10
N GLY A 361 -3.83 26.57 -15.12
CA GLY A 361 -3.21 25.80 -14.02
C GLY A 361 -4.16 25.34 -12.94
N THR A 362 -5.48 25.57 -13.08
CA THR A 362 -6.48 25.10 -12.12
C THR A 362 -6.62 23.58 -12.19
N PRO A 363 -6.46 22.85 -11.06
CA PRO A 363 -6.64 21.41 -11.03
C PRO A 363 -8.07 21.00 -11.44
N ALA A 364 -8.19 19.85 -12.10
CA ALA A 364 -9.49 19.30 -12.46
C ALA A 364 -10.34 19.02 -11.20
N ALA A 365 -11.64 19.26 -11.29
CA ALA A 365 -12.58 19.02 -10.21
C ALA A 365 -12.81 17.52 -9.97
N GLY A 366 -13.11 17.16 -8.73
CA GLY A 366 -13.39 15.78 -8.31
C GLY A 366 -12.35 15.19 -7.35
N THR A 367 -12.61 13.98 -6.91
CA THR A 367 -11.64 13.23 -6.10
C THR A 367 -10.43 12.81 -6.96
N PRO A 368 -9.25 12.59 -6.35
CA PRO A 368 -8.07 12.13 -7.11
C PRO A 368 -8.35 10.87 -7.94
N PHE A 369 -9.16 9.95 -7.46
CA PHE A 369 -9.57 8.77 -8.20
C PHE A 369 -10.42 9.11 -9.42
N GLN A 370 -11.36 10.05 -9.30
CA GLN A 370 -12.18 10.51 -10.42
C GLN A 370 -11.33 11.24 -11.48
N VAL A 371 -10.43 12.12 -11.05
CA VAL A 371 -9.52 12.83 -11.95
C VAL A 371 -8.66 11.83 -12.75
N PHE A 372 -8.06 10.87 -12.08
CA PHE A 372 -7.23 9.86 -12.73
C PHE A 372 -8.05 8.94 -13.65
N SER A 373 -9.17 8.40 -13.14
CA SER A 373 -10.03 7.47 -13.87
C SER A 373 -10.63 8.12 -15.13
N ASN A 374 -11.16 9.33 -15.02
CA ASN A 374 -11.73 10.06 -16.15
C ASN A 374 -10.66 10.47 -17.18
N GLY A 375 -9.49 10.91 -16.71
CA GLY A 375 -8.39 11.27 -17.61
C GLY A 375 -7.91 10.09 -18.45
N VAL A 376 -7.70 8.92 -17.83
CA VAL A 376 -7.29 7.72 -18.56
C VAL A 376 -8.44 7.17 -19.42
N ALA A 377 -9.70 7.21 -18.94
CA ALA A 377 -10.85 6.80 -19.75
C ALA A 377 -10.98 7.63 -21.05
N GLY A 378 -10.75 8.96 -20.96
CA GLY A 378 -10.70 9.82 -22.14
C GLY A 378 -9.57 9.46 -23.11
N PHE A 379 -8.41 9.03 -22.60
CA PHE A 379 -7.35 8.51 -23.48
C PHE A 379 -7.73 7.19 -24.15
N LEU A 380 -8.37 6.28 -23.44
CA LEU A 380 -8.83 5.00 -24.00
C LEU A 380 -9.90 5.20 -25.09
N GLU A 381 -10.76 6.22 -24.94
CA GLU A 381 -11.74 6.60 -25.97
C GLU A 381 -11.09 7.02 -27.28
N MET A 382 -9.92 7.68 -27.22
CA MET A 382 -9.16 8.04 -28.44
C MET A 382 -8.70 6.82 -29.24
N PHE A 383 -8.61 5.66 -28.64
CA PHE A 383 -8.32 4.38 -29.30
C PHE A 383 -9.59 3.65 -29.79
N GLY A 384 -10.75 4.31 -29.76
CA GLY A 384 -12.03 3.73 -30.19
C GLY A 384 -12.71 2.83 -29.16
N ILE A 385 -12.25 2.81 -27.90
CA ILE A 385 -12.92 2.11 -26.82
C ILE A 385 -14.13 2.95 -26.39
N PRO A 386 -15.36 2.41 -26.37
CA PRO A 386 -16.54 3.17 -25.92
C PRO A 386 -16.33 3.76 -24.52
N LEU A 387 -16.66 5.05 -24.33
CA LEU A 387 -16.41 5.77 -23.08
C LEU A 387 -16.94 5.02 -21.85
N TYR A 388 -18.15 4.45 -21.95
CA TYR A 388 -18.72 3.64 -20.86
C TYR A 388 -17.82 2.46 -20.47
N VAL A 389 -17.27 1.74 -21.45
CA VAL A 389 -16.37 0.59 -21.19
C VAL A 389 -15.08 1.08 -20.53
N ALA A 390 -14.51 2.17 -21.05
CA ALA A 390 -13.31 2.78 -20.49
C ALA A 390 -13.55 3.27 -19.03
N GLN A 391 -14.68 3.91 -18.75
CA GLN A 391 -15.05 4.34 -17.41
C GLN A 391 -15.23 3.16 -16.45
N CYS A 392 -15.96 2.10 -16.86
CA CYS A 392 -16.12 0.90 -16.04
C CYS A 392 -14.77 0.26 -15.72
N PHE A 393 -13.89 0.10 -16.73
CA PHE A 393 -12.55 -0.45 -16.56
C PHE A 393 -11.72 0.40 -15.59
N MET A 394 -11.69 1.71 -15.77
CA MET A 394 -10.90 2.60 -14.93
C MET A 394 -11.45 2.72 -13.51
N THR A 395 -12.77 2.80 -13.33
CA THR A 395 -13.40 2.81 -12.00
C THR A 395 -13.08 1.50 -11.24
N MET A 396 -13.11 0.37 -11.95
CA MET A 396 -12.68 -0.91 -11.38
C MET A 396 -11.20 -0.89 -11.02
N CYS A 397 -10.31 -0.38 -11.87
CA CYS A 397 -8.88 -0.30 -11.59
C CYS A 397 -8.59 0.52 -10.33
N VAL A 398 -9.15 1.74 -10.21
CA VAL A 398 -8.90 2.59 -9.05
C VAL A 398 -9.51 2.03 -7.76
N SER A 399 -10.68 1.39 -7.84
CA SER A 399 -11.25 0.71 -6.66
C SER A 399 -10.43 -0.53 -6.27
N ALA A 400 -9.90 -1.26 -7.24
CA ALA A 400 -9.04 -2.42 -7.00
C ALA A 400 -7.71 -2.02 -6.31
N LEU A 401 -7.14 -0.83 -6.62
CA LEU A 401 -5.97 -0.32 -5.89
C LEU A 401 -6.21 -0.27 -4.37
N ALA A 402 -7.34 0.28 -3.95
CA ALA A 402 -7.68 0.31 -2.52
C ALA A 402 -8.06 -1.07 -1.98
N LEU A 403 -8.83 -1.86 -2.72
CA LEU A 403 -9.38 -3.12 -2.26
C LEU A 403 -8.33 -4.23 -2.10
N THR A 404 -7.30 -4.29 -2.96
CA THR A 404 -6.20 -5.28 -2.84
C THR A 404 -5.30 -4.98 -1.64
N SER A 405 -5.02 -3.70 -1.38
CA SER A 405 -4.30 -3.28 -0.18
C SER A 405 -5.12 -3.54 1.08
N LEU A 406 -6.43 -3.32 1.04
CA LEU A 406 -7.35 -3.59 2.14
C LEU A 406 -7.35 -5.08 2.54
N ASP A 407 -7.32 -6.00 1.57
CA ASP A 407 -7.20 -7.44 1.82
C ASP A 407 -5.91 -7.80 2.55
N ALA A 408 -4.79 -7.22 2.10
CA ALA A 408 -3.48 -7.45 2.72
C ALA A 408 -3.45 -6.90 4.14
N VAL A 409 -3.96 -5.68 4.34
CA VAL A 409 -4.01 -5.00 5.65
C VAL A 409 -4.87 -5.76 6.64
N ALA A 410 -6.05 -6.25 6.24
CA ALA A 410 -6.91 -7.01 7.12
C ALA A 410 -6.22 -8.28 7.66
N ARG A 411 -5.46 -8.97 6.78
CA ARG A 411 -4.65 -10.14 7.16
C ARG A 411 -3.49 -9.74 8.08
N ILE A 412 -2.74 -8.70 7.74
CA ILE A 412 -1.61 -8.21 8.54
C ILE A 412 -2.09 -7.72 9.90
N GLY A 413 -3.19 -6.98 9.97
CA GLY A 413 -3.78 -6.50 11.23
C GLY A 413 -4.17 -7.65 12.15
N ARG A 414 -4.83 -8.69 11.61
CA ARG A 414 -5.11 -9.93 12.33
C ARG A 414 -3.81 -10.58 12.86
N MET A 415 -2.81 -10.74 12.00
CA MET A 415 -1.54 -11.38 12.37
C MET A 415 -0.80 -10.59 13.44
N SER A 416 -0.69 -9.26 13.29
CA SER A 416 -0.06 -8.39 14.28
C SER A 416 -0.77 -8.48 15.65
N PHE A 417 -2.11 -8.53 15.65
CA PHE A 417 -2.86 -8.73 16.88
C PHE A 417 -2.60 -10.10 17.51
N GLN A 418 -2.60 -11.17 16.72
CA GLN A 418 -2.28 -12.51 17.20
C GLN A 418 -0.86 -12.59 17.77
N GLU A 419 0.14 -12.05 17.06
CA GLU A 419 1.53 -12.03 17.52
C GLU A 419 1.74 -11.21 18.79
N LEU A 420 0.94 -10.16 19.01
CA LEU A 420 0.99 -9.34 20.23
C LEU A 420 0.69 -10.15 21.49
N PHE A 421 -0.24 -11.11 21.40
CA PHE A 421 -0.69 -11.95 22.53
C PHE A 421 -0.10 -13.36 22.51
N SER A 422 0.61 -13.74 21.45
CA SER A 422 1.22 -15.07 21.32
C SER A 422 2.36 -15.28 22.31
N VAL A 423 2.57 -16.54 22.70
CA VAL A 423 3.67 -17.03 23.51
C VAL A 423 4.26 -18.26 22.85
N ASP A 424 5.51 -18.61 23.21
CA ASP A 424 6.24 -19.73 22.61
C ASP A 424 5.50 -21.07 22.76
N ASP A 425 4.85 -21.30 23.89
CA ASP A 425 3.99 -22.46 24.12
C ASP A 425 2.52 -22.03 24.25
N MET A 426 1.81 -22.02 23.14
CA MET A 426 0.37 -21.75 23.11
C MET A 426 -0.48 -22.88 23.70
N ALA A 427 0.04 -24.11 23.80
CA ALA A 427 -0.71 -25.24 24.37
C ALA A 427 -0.94 -25.04 25.87
N SER A 428 0.06 -24.56 26.59
CA SER A 428 -0.01 -24.25 28.04
C SER A 428 -0.57 -22.86 28.35
N ALA A 429 -0.83 -22.02 27.32
CA ALA A 429 -1.28 -20.65 27.51
C ALA A 429 -2.69 -20.58 28.15
N PRO A 430 -2.98 -19.54 28.97
CA PRO A 430 -4.30 -19.27 29.52
C PRO A 430 -5.37 -19.14 28.42
N VAL A 431 -6.62 -19.54 28.76
CA VAL A 431 -7.74 -19.55 27.78
C VAL A 431 -7.95 -18.20 27.11
N TRP A 432 -7.85 -17.10 27.85
CA TRP A 432 -8.02 -15.76 27.27
C TRP A 432 -7.02 -15.46 26.14
N ARG A 433 -5.75 -15.92 26.24
CA ARG A 433 -4.77 -15.78 25.16
C ARG A 433 -5.12 -16.64 23.96
N LYS A 434 -5.56 -17.89 24.18
CA LYS A 434 -6.03 -18.78 23.11
C LYS A 434 -7.20 -18.15 22.34
N VAL A 435 -8.13 -17.48 23.05
CA VAL A 435 -9.24 -16.75 22.42
C VAL A 435 -8.73 -15.57 21.60
N LEU A 436 -7.86 -14.72 22.17
CA LEU A 436 -7.30 -13.56 21.47
C LEU A 436 -6.46 -13.97 20.25
N CYS A 437 -5.73 -15.09 20.33
CA CYS A 437 -4.94 -15.61 19.22
C CYS A 437 -5.77 -16.44 18.22
N ASN A 438 -7.07 -16.67 18.48
CA ASN A 438 -7.93 -17.36 17.54
C ASN A 438 -8.09 -16.53 16.26
N LYS A 439 -7.90 -17.18 15.09
CA LYS A 439 -7.92 -16.54 13.78
C LYS A 439 -9.22 -15.77 13.50
N TYR A 440 -10.35 -16.35 13.87
CA TYR A 440 -11.65 -15.73 13.61
C TYR A 440 -11.92 -14.58 14.58
N PHE A 441 -11.65 -14.78 15.88
CA PHE A 441 -11.85 -13.75 16.89
C PHE A 441 -10.99 -12.50 16.61
N SER A 442 -9.69 -12.69 16.37
CA SER A 442 -8.77 -11.58 16.08
C SER A 442 -9.13 -10.84 14.78
N THR A 443 -9.64 -11.55 13.77
CA THR A 443 -10.15 -10.92 12.54
C THR A 443 -11.39 -10.07 12.82
N VAL A 444 -12.40 -10.63 13.49
CA VAL A 444 -13.66 -9.91 13.80
C VAL A 444 -13.36 -8.67 14.63
N LEU A 445 -12.53 -8.79 15.66
CA LEU A 445 -12.16 -7.64 16.51
C LEU A 445 -11.45 -6.54 15.71
N THR A 446 -10.47 -6.90 14.89
CA THR A 446 -9.74 -5.93 14.05
C THR A 446 -10.67 -5.23 13.08
N LEU A 447 -11.54 -5.98 12.41
CA LEU A 447 -12.49 -5.41 11.45
C LEU A 447 -13.57 -4.55 12.13
N LEU A 448 -14.04 -4.93 13.31
CA LEU A 448 -15.01 -4.14 14.09
C LEU A 448 -14.41 -2.78 14.48
N CYS A 449 -13.18 -2.76 14.98
CA CYS A 449 -12.47 -1.53 15.29
C CYS A 449 -12.27 -0.66 14.04
N GLY A 450 -11.86 -1.26 12.92
CA GLY A 450 -11.74 -0.58 11.63
C GLY A 450 -13.06 -0.02 11.13
N PHE A 451 -14.16 -0.76 11.30
CA PHE A 451 -15.51 -0.31 10.93
C PHE A 451 -15.96 0.93 11.71
N VAL A 452 -15.71 0.96 13.01
CA VAL A 452 -16.00 2.17 13.83
C VAL A 452 -15.22 3.37 13.31
N LEU A 453 -13.93 3.20 13.02
CA LEU A 453 -13.10 4.28 12.47
C LEU A 453 -13.52 4.72 11.06
N THR A 454 -14.12 3.84 10.25
CA THR A 454 -14.61 4.19 8.90
C THR A 454 -15.68 5.32 8.96
N ARG A 455 -16.40 5.46 10.09
CA ARG A 455 -17.36 6.54 10.29
C ARG A 455 -16.76 7.94 10.35
N ILE A 456 -15.45 8.06 10.55
CA ILE A 456 -14.70 9.33 10.51
C ILE A 456 -14.61 9.87 9.07
N GLY A 457 -14.61 9.00 8.07
CA GLY A 457 -14.41 9.31 6.66
C GLY A 457 -12.92 9.41 6.27
N TYR A 458 -12.59 8.93 5.07
CA TYR A 458 -11.20 8.81 4.63
C TYR A 458 -10.46 10.16 4.59
N ALA A 459 -11.12 11.24 4.18
CA ALA A 459 -10.49 12.55 4.06
C ALA A 459 -9.94 13.07 5.39
N ASN A 460 -10.62 12.78 6.50
CA ASN A 460 -10.17 13.16 7.83
C ASN A 460 -9.05 12.25 8.36
N ILE A 461 -9.08 10.96 8.01
CA ILE A 461 -8.08 9.97 8.44
C ILE A 461 -6.78 10.08 7.63
N TRP A 462 -6.85 10.51 6.37
CA TRP A 462 -5.73 10.48 5.42
C TRP A 462 -4.44 11.12 5.90
N PRO A 463 -4.43 12.32 6.52
CA PRO A 463 -3.19 12.91 7.02
C PRO A 463 -2.53 12.11 8.14
N LEU A 464 -3.35 11.52 9.04
CA LEU A 464 -2.85 10.67 10.12
C LEU A 464 -2.33 9.34 9.58
N PHE A 465 -3.07 8.74 8.63
CA PHE A 465 -2.65 7.54 7.91
C PHE A 465 -1.29 7.74 7.22
N GLY A 466 -1.13 8.81 6.44
CA GLY A 466 0.13 9.10 5.73
C GLY A 466 1.31 9.25 6.68
N SER A 467 1.14 10.00 7.77
CA SER A 467 2.17 10.20 8.79
C SER A 467 2.54 8.90 9.52
N ALA A 468 1.53 8.10 9.89
CA ALA A 468 1.73 6.80 10.55
C ALA A 468 2.41 5.80 9.62
N ASN A 469 2.03 5.76 8.33
CA ASN A 469 2.62 4.91 7.32
C ASN A 469 4.12 5.19 7.12
N GLN A 470 4.48 6.46 7.08
CA GLN A 470 5.89 6.85 6.94
C GLN A 470 6.68 6.66 8.24
N LEU A 471 6.07 6.86 9.42
CA LEU A 471 6.73 6.50 10.67
C LEU A 471 7.03 5.00 10.73
N LEU A 472 6.09 4.17 10.29
CA LEU A 472 6.29 2.72 10.18
C LEU A 472 7.52 2.41 9.30
N SER A 473 7.70 3.09 8.16
CA SER A 473 8.88 2.90 7.32
C SER A 473 10.19 3.29 8.04
N ALA A 474 10.18 4.36 8.83
CA ALA A 474 11.33 4.74 9.65
C ALA A 474 11.66 3.68 10.72
N LEU A 475 10.63 3.07 11.33
CA LEU A 475 10.82 1.97 12.29
C LEU A 475 11.39 0.71 11.63
N VAL A 476 10.95 0.42 10.41
CA VAL A 476 11.53 -0.67 9.61
C VAL A 476 12.98 -0.37 9.24
N LEU A 477 13.28 0.84 8.75
CA LEU A 477 14.64 1.25 8.40
C LEU A 477 15.60 1.12 9.58
N VAL A 478 15.21 1.55 10.78
CA VAL A 478 16.07 1.41 11.97
C VAL A 478 16.29 -0.06 12.33
N THR A 479 15.27 -0.91 12.18
CA THR A 479 15.38 -2.36 12.39
C THR A 479 16.34 -2.99 11.40
N LEU A 480 16.26 -2.60 10.11
CA LEU A 480 17.17 -3.05 9.06
C LEU A 480 18.61 -2.59 9.31
N CYS A 481 18.81 -1.36 9.82
CA CYS A 481 20.13 -0.89 10.22
C CYS A 481 20.77 -1.78 11.29
N VAL A 482 20.00 -2.18 12.31
CA VAL A 482 20.46 -3.08 13.39
C VAL A 482 20.75 -4.48 12.82
N PHE A 483 19.81 -5.04 12.04
CA PHE A 483 19.95 -6.36 11.42
C PHE A 483 21.20 -6.46 10.55
N LEU A 484 21.42 -5.51 9.62
CA LEU A 484 22.58 -5.53 8.74
C LEU A 484 23.89 -5.34 9.52
N LYS A 485 23.90 -4.51 10.57
CA LYS A 485 25.07 -4.34 11.45
C LYS A 485 25.43 -5.64 12.16
N VAL A 486 24.43 -6.28 12.79
CA VAL A 486 24.66 -7.54 13.54
C VAL A 486 25.09 -8.68 12.61
N THR A 487 24.61 -8.70 11.36
CA THR A 487 24.99 -9.71 10.36
C THR A 487 26.25 -9.36 9.56
N GLY A 488 26.99 -8.29 9.94
CA GLY A 488 28.23 -7.89 9.29
C GLY A 488 28.07 -7.30 7.88
N ARG A 489 26.84 -6.89 7.51
CA ARG A 489 26.54 -6.33 6.19
C ARG A 489 26.54 -4.81 6.22
N SER A 490 26.84 -4.20 5.05
CA SER A 490 26.85 -2.75 4.93
C SER A 490 25.43 -2.18 5.05
N ASN A 491 25.26 -1.21 5.93
CA ASN A 491 24.00 -0.52 6.20
C ASN A 491 24.05 0.99 5.94
N LYS A 492 25.18 1.52 5.44
CA LYS A 492 25.41 2.96 5.28
C LYS A 492 24.34 3.65 4.41
N MET A 493 23.81 2.94 3.39
CA MET A 493 22.81 3.45 2.47
C MET A 493 21.44 3.67 3.14
N LEU A 494 21.20 3.12 4.33
CA LEU A 494 19.92 3.26 5.04
C LEU A 494 19.88 4.52 5.95
N PHE A 495 21.03 5.12 6.29
CA PHE A 495 21.05 6.26 7.21
C PHE A 495 20.40 7.52 6.64
N PRO A 496 20.71 7.97 5.39
CA PRO A 496 20.06 9.15 4.84
C PRO A 496 18.52 9.01 4.80
N PRO A 497 17.93 7.92 4.26
CA PRO A 497 16.50 7.67 4.35
C PRO A 497 15.96 7.69 5.78
N LEU A 498 16.63 7.01 6.72
CA LEU A 498 16.19 6.94 8.11
C LEU A 498 16.10 8.33 8.76
N VAL A 499 17.14 9.14 8.65
CA VAL A 499 17.17 10.49 9.26
C VAL A 499 16.09 11.38 8.65
N ILE A 500 15.98 11.40 7.32
CA ILE A 500 14.97 12.21 6.63
C ILE A 500 13.56 11.77 7.04
N MET A 501 13.29 10.46 7.08
CA MET A 501 11.97 9.95 7.45
C MET A 501 11.61 10.24 8.91
N LEU A 502 12.56 10.16 9.84
CA LEU A 502 12.31 10.55 11.24
C LEU A 502 11.99 12.02 11.38
N CYS A 503 12.70 12.90 10.65
CA CYS A 503 12.43 14.33 10.65
C CYS A 503 11.06 14.66 10.05
N VAL A 504 10.74 14.10 8.87
CA VAL A 504 9.45 14.30 8.18
C VAL A 504 8.30 13.84 9.05
N THR A 505 8.34 12.58 9.51
CA THR A 505 7.22 11.96 10.22
C THR A 505 7.04 12.53 11.62
N GLY A 506 8.16 12.81 12.32
CA GLY A 506 8.12 13.45 13.63
C GLY A 506 7.46 14.83 13.55
N THR A 507 7.88 15.65 12.59
CA THR A 507 7.30 16.99 12.38
C THR A 507 5.82 16.90 12.00
N ALA A 508 5.45 16.00 11.09
CA ALA A 508 4.07 15.83 10.64
C ALA A 508 3.14 15.41 11.79
N LEU A 509 3.53 14.40 12.57
CA LEU A 509 2.74 13.91 13.69
C LEU A 509 2.59 14.95 14.79
N VAL A 510 3.66 15.68 15.13
CA VAL A 510 3.60 16.76 16.12
C VAL A 510 2.67 17.88 15.65
N GLN A 511 2.80 18.33 14.40
CA GLN A 511 1.92 19.37 13.84
C GLN A 511 0.46 18.91 13.82
N ARG A 512 0.19 17.64 13.43
CA ARG A 512 -1.18 17.08 13.44
C ARG A 512 -1.74 16.99 14.85
N THR A 513 -0.94 16.55 15.82
CA THR A 513 -1.34 16.46 17.24
C THR A 513 -1.70 17.85 17.78
N ILE A 514 -0.89 18.86 17.51
CA ILE A 514 -1.15 20.25 17.94
C ILE A 514 -2.45 20.77 17.30
N ALA A 515 -2.66 20.53 16.01
CA ALA A 515 -3.88 20.96 15.29
C ALA A 515 -5.14 20.30 15.88
N LEU A 516 -5.10 18.98 16.12
CA LEU A 516 -6.21 18.24 16.73
C LEU A 516 -6.49 18.69 18.17
N ALA A 517 -5.45 18.93 18.97
CA ALA A 517 -5.58 19.43 20.34
C ALA A 517 -6.21 20.84 20.38
N LYS A 518 -5.80 21.73 19.47
CA LYS A 518 -6.39 23.08 19.36
C LYS A 518 -7.87 23.01 18.95
N ALA A 519 -8.21 22.17 17.94
CA ALA A 519 -9.59 21.98 17.52
C ALA A 519 -10.47 21.44 18.67
N TYR A 520 -9.93 20.51 19.47
CA TYR A 520 -10.63 19.96 20.62
C TYR A 520 -10.80 20.99 21.73
N ALA A 521 -9.76 21.78 22.04
CA ALA A 521 -9.82 22.82 23.06
C ALA A 521 -10.76 23.98 22.71
N SER A 522 -10.94 24.29 21.41
CA SER A 522 -11.88 25.34 20.95
C SER A 522 -13.36 24.89 20.97
N GLY A 523 -13.67 23.64 21.32
CA GLY A 523 -15.01 23.09 21.33
C GLY A 523 -15.64 22.88 19.93
N SER A 524 -14.85 23.07 18.86
CA SER A 524 -15.29 22.85 17.48
C SER A 524 -15.17 21.40 17.02
N ALA A 525 -14.61 20.53 17.87
CA ALA A 525 -14.29 19.15 17.57
C ALA A 525 -15.19 18.15 18.31
N THR A 526 -15.47 17.02 17.65
CA THR A 526 -16.18 15.89 18.25
C THR A 526 -15.21 14.84 18.75
N PHE A 527 -15.58 14.11 19.83
CA PHE A 527 -14.73 13.03 20.33
C PHE A 527 -14.49 11.95 19.29
N LEU A 528 -15.53 11.61 18.50
CA LEU A 528 -15.46 10.53 17.53
C LEU A 528 -14.48 10.83 16.38
N VAL A 529 -14.40 12.08 15.93
CA VAL A 529 -13.57 12.49 14.77
C VAL A 529 -12.21 12.97 15.23
N GLU A 530 -12.13 14.04 16.01
CA GLU A 530 -10.85 14.66 16.38
C GLU A 530 -10.25 14.04 17.64
N GLY A 531 -11.06 13.71 18.65
CA GLY A 531 -10.60 13.16 19.92
C GLY A 531 -9.93 11.79 19.73
N LEU A 532 -10.57 10.90 18.97
CA LEU A 532 -10.03 9.57 18.70
C LEU A 532 -8.74 9.64 17.87
N GLN A 533 -8.68 10.52 16.86
CA GLN A 533 -7.46 10.76 16.08
C GLN A 533 -6.34 11.33 16.96
N LEU A 534 -6.65 12.24 17.90
CA LEU A 534 -5.67 12.80 18.84
C LEU A 534 -5.05 11.70 19.71
N ILE A 535 -5.87 10.82 20.27
CA ILE A 535 -5.41 9.68 21.08
C ILE A 535 -4.48 8.80 20.25
N ILE A 536 -4.90 8.42 19.05
CA ILE A 536 -4.09 7.58 18.16
C ILE A 536 -2.77 8.28 17.79
N ALA A 537 -2.78 9.56 17.45
CA ALA A 537 -1.58 10.32 17.12
C ALA A 537 -0.57 10.34 18.29
N ILE A 538 -1.03 10.59 19.49
CA ILE A 538 -0.17 10.58 20.70
C ILE A 538 0.41 9.18 20.92
N LEU A 539 -0.41 8.13 20.82
CA LEU A 539 0.06 6.74 20.97
C LEU A 539 1.13 6.41 19.91
N LEU A 540 0.93 6.77 18.66
CA LEU A 540 1.91 6.54 17.59
C LEU A 540 3.24 7.27 17.86
N ILE A 541 3.20 8.50 18.34
CA ILE A 541 4.42 9.25 18.71
C ILE A 541 5.16 8.55 19.85
N VAL A 542 4.46 8.20 20.93
CA VAL A 542 5.08 7.56 22.11
C VAL A 542 5.66 6.19 21.73
N LEU A 543 4.90 5.37 21.01
CA LEU A 543 5.35 4.06 20.54
C LEU A 543 6.55 4.20 19.59
N GLY A 544 6.48 5.10 18.61
CA GLY A 544 7.54 5.35 17.65
C GLY A 544 8.84 5.80 18.32
N LEU A 545 8.79 6.80 19.19
CA LEU A 545 9.96 7.30 19.92
C LEU A 545 10.59 6.20 20.79
N THR A 546 9.77 5.44 21.49
CA THR A 546 10.29 4.36 22.36
C THR A 546 10.99 3.27 21.53
N ILE A 547 10.44 2.89 20.37
CA ILE A 547 11.06 1.90 19.47
C ILE A 547 12.37 2.44 18.91
N VAL A 548 12.40 3.70 18.44
CA VAL A 548 13.61 4.33 17.90
C VAL A 548 14.72 4.39 18.95
N ILE A 549 14.41 4.83 20.17
CA ILE A 549 15.39 4.91 21.25
C ILE A 549 15.96 3.52 21.59
N ASN A 550 15.10 2.51 21.71
CA ASN A 550 15.54 1.14 21.99
C ASN A 550 16.39 0.57 20.86
N SER A 551 16.01 0.84 19.60
CA SER A 551 16.75 0.38 18.43
C SER A 551 18.14 1.03 18.33
N LEU A 552 18.24 2.34 18.61
CA LEU A 552 19.53 3.04 18.65
C LEU A 552 20.43 2.49 19.75
N ARG A 553 19.89 2.21 20.95
CA ARG A 553 20.65 1.56 22.03
C ARG A 553 21.21 0.21 21.58
N SER A 554 20.39 -0.62 20.93
CA SER A 554 20.81 -1.93 20.40
C SER A 554 21.85 -1.80 19.30
N TYR A 555 21.73 -0.80 18.42
CA TYR A 555 22.70 -0.52 17.38
C TYR A 555 24.09 -0.17 17.95
N PHE A 556 24.15 0.75 18.93
CA PHE A 556 25.40 1.13 19.56
C PHE A 556 26.00 0.02 20.44
N ALA A 557 25.17 -0.82 21.08
CA ALA A 557 25.66 -2.00 21.79
C ALA A 557 26.31 -3.00 20.84
N ALA A 558 25.69 -3.27 19.71
CA ALA A 558 26.27 -4.15 18.67
C ALA A 558 27.59 -3.58 18.10
N SER A 559 27.70 -2.27 17.94
CA SER A 559 28.95 -1.61 17.51
C SER A 559 30.09 -1.83 18.49
N ARG A 560 29.84 -1.65 19.80
CA ARG A 560 30.84 -1.88 20.85
C ARG A 560 31.33 -3.32 20.93
N ASN A 561 30.45 -4.29 20.68
CA ASN A 561 30.83 -5.70 20.69
C ASN A 561 31.67 -6.09 19.46
N SER A 562 31.40 -5.49 18.30
CA SER A 562 32.21 -5.72 17.09
C SER A 562 33.60 -5.06 17.19
N GLU A 563 33.73 -3.92 17.86
CA GLU A 563 35.03 -3.27 18.11
C GLU A 563 35.89 -4.00 19.14
N LYS A 564 35.28 -4.74 20.10
CA LYS A 564 36.00 -5.58 21.06
C LYS A 564 36.44 -6.93 20.51
N ALA A 565 35.83 -7.36 19.40
CA ALA A 565 36.14 -8.65 18.73
C ALA A 565 37.12 -8.49 17.53
N ALA A 566 37.41 -7.26 17.11
CA ALA A 566 38.42 -6.89 16.13
C ALA A 566 39.70 -6.45 16.81
#